data_7102c27aeed56bd206f2b6fb9e44ce86
#
_entry.id   7102c27aeed56bd206f2b6fb9e44ce86
#
_cell.length_a   1.000
_cell.length_b   1.000
_cell.length_c   1.000
_cell.angle_alpha   90.00
_cell.angle_beta   90.00
_cell.angle_gamma   90.00
#
_symmetry.space_group_name_H-M   'P 1'
#
loop_
_entity.id
_entity.type
_entity.pdbx_description
1 polymer ?
#
loop_
_entity_poly.entity_id
_entity_poly.type
_entity_poly.pdbx_seq_one_letter_code
_entity_poly.pdbx_strand_id
1 'polypeptide(L)'
;MNAKDLRIVFMGTPEFASTSLRRLVDEGYNIVAVVTTPDKPAGRGQKMHLSDVKLTALDLGLPLLQPEKLRDEEFLAALRALQPDLGIVIAFRMLPEVVWAMPRLGTF
;
A
#
# COMPACT_ATOMS: atom_id res chain seq x y z
N MET A 1 19.95 11.66 -7.34
CA MET A 1 19.12 10.98 -6.33
C MET A 1 19.15 9.48 -6.59
N ASN A 2 19.41 8.69 -5.57
CA ASN A 2 19.37 7.23 -5.67
C ASN A 2 17.92 6.77 -5.64
N ALA A 3 17.55 5.76 -6.44
CA ALA A 3 16.20 5.18 -6.42
C ALA A 3 15.77 4.71 -5.02
N LYS A 4 16.72 4.30 -4.19
CA LYS A 4 16.44 3.85 -2.83
C LYS A 4 16.10 4.98 -1.86
N ASP A 5 16.32 6.22 -2.25
CA ASP A 5 15.93 7.40 -1.47
C ASP A 5 14.50 7.85 -1.78
N LEU A 6 13.87 7.29 -2.81
CA LEU A 6 12.50 7.63 -3.15
C LEU A 6 11.53 7.16 -2.07
N ARG A 7 10.55 7.98 -1.78
CA ARG A 7 9.47 7.63 -0.85
C ARG A 7 8.41 6.86 -1.63
N ILE A 8 8.30 5.58 -1.35
CA ILE A 8 7.44 4.68 -2.12
C ILE A 8 6.20 4.29 -1.31
N VAL A 9 5.03 4.43 -1.93
CA VAL A 9 3.78 3.89 -1.40
C VAL A 9 3.45 2.62 -2.20
N PHE A 10 3.29 1.51 -1.50
CA PHE A 10 2.99 0.22 -2.11
C PHE A 10 1.50 -0.09 -1.92
N MET A 11 0.82 -0.47 -2.99
CA MET A 11 -0.61 -0.78 -2.97
C MET A 11 -0.84 -2.17 -3.57
N GLY A 12 -1.47 -3.05 -2.80
CA GLY A 12 -1.75 -4.40 -3.28
C GLY A 12 -2.57 -5.20 -2.29
N THR A 13 -3.01 -6.38 -2.70
CA THR A 13 -3.86 -7.25 -1.89
C THR A 13 -3.43 -8.70 -1.87
N PRO A 14 -3.20 -9.38 -3.02
CA PRO A 14 -3.00 -10.82 -3.04
C PRO A 14 -1.60 -11.25 -2.63
N GLU A 15 -1.43 -12.56 -2.47
CA GLU A 15 -0.19 -13.16 -2.00
C GLU A 15 1.04 -12.78 -2.84
N PHE A 16 0.90 -12.78 -4.15
CA PHE A 16 2.05 -12.43 -4.99
C PHE A 16 2.49 -10.96 -4.83
N ALA A 17 1.57 -10.09 -4.43
CA ALA A 17 1.94 -8.70 -4.09
C ALA A 17 2.80 -8.67 -2.81
N SER A 18 2.54 -9.57 -1.86
CA SER A 18 3.35 -9.70 -0.65
C SER A 18 4.79 -10.07 -0.97
N THR A 19 4.98 -10.98 -1.93
CA THR A 19 6.33 -11.38 -2.37
C THR A 19 7.07 -10.18 -2.94
N SER A 20 6.40 -9.38 -3.76
CA SER A 20 7.00 -8.16 -4.32
C SER A 20 7.35 -7.15 -3.24
N LEU A 21 6.48 -6.98 -2.26
CA LEU A 21 6.71 -6.06 -1.14
C LEU A 21 7.95 -6.47 -0.34
N ARG A 22 8.06 -7.74 0.01
CA ARG A 22 9.23 -8.25 0.74
C ARG A 22 10.51 -8.03 -0.06
N ARG A 23 10.45 -8.26 -1.37
CA ARG A 23 11.61 -8.07 -2.24
C ARG A 23 12.07 -6.62 -2.25
N LEU A 24 11.14 -5.67 -2.34
CA LEU A 24 11.48 -4.25 -2.32
C LEU A 24 12.15 -3.85 -1.01
N VAL A 25 11.64 -4.34 0.11
CA VAL A 25 12.22 -4.04 1.42
C VAL A 25 13.60 -4.67 1.56
N ASP A 26 13.74 -5.94 1.14
CA ASP A 26 15.03 -6.65 1.20
C ASP A 26 16.10 -5.99 0.34
N GLU A 27 15.71 -5.39 -0.78
CA GLU A 27 16.63 -4.66 -1.67
C GLU A 27 16.97 -3.25 -1.14
N GLY A 28 16.37 -2.85 -0.03
CA GLY A 28 16.70 -1.57 0.62
C GLY A 28 15.87 -0.37 0.15
N TYR A 29 14.77 -0.59 -0.58
CA TYR A 29 13.90 0.51 -0.98
C TYR A 29 13.10 1.03 0.21
N ASN A 30 12.81 2.34 0.18
CA ASN A 30 12.11 3.02 1.27
C ASN A 30 10.59 2.98 1.05
N ILE A 31 9.92 2.01 1.65
CA ILE A 31 8.46 1.89 1.61
C ILE A 31 7.90 2.71 2.76
N VAL A 32 7.32 3.87 2.46
CA VAL A 32 6.82 4.79 3.48
C VAL A 32 5.41 4.44 3.94
N ALA A 33 4.65 3.69 3.14
CA ALA A 33 3.35 3.17 3.55
C ALA A 33 2.92 2.04 2.63
N VAL A 34 2.07 1.17 3.16
CA VAL A 34 1.43 0.09 2.42
C VAL A 34 -0.08 0.33 2.45
N VAL A 35 -0.71 0.32 1.28
CA VAL A 35 -2.16 0.46 1.15
C VAL A 35 -2.73 -0.88 0.71
N THR A 36 -3.69 -1.39 1.46
CA THR A 36 -4.36 -2.65 1.12
C THR A 36 -5.84 -2.55 1.45
N THR A 37 -6.59 -3.61 1.16
CA THR A 37 -8.03 -3.62 1.42
C THR A 37 -8.32 -3.69 2.92
N PRO A 38 -9.47 -3.15 3.36
CA PRO A 38 -9.92 -3.33 4.74
C PRO A 38 -10.07 -4.80 5.10
N ASP A 39 -9.93 -5.11 6.38
CA ASP A 39 -10.19 -6.46 6.87
C ASP A 39 -11.67 -6.79 6.65
N LYS A 40 -11.95 -8.01 6.25
CA LYS A 40 -13.32 -8.46 5.95
C LYS A 40 -13.66 -9.70 6.75
N PRO A 41 -14.92 -9.81 7.26
CA PRO A 41 -15.37 -11.07 7.83
C PRO A 41 -15.30 -12.16 6.76
N ALA A 42 -14.76 -13.32 7.10
CA ALA A 42 -14.64 -14.44 6.16
C ALA A 42 -15.17 -15.72 6.80
N GLY A 43 -16.10 -16.36 6.10
CA GLY A 43 -16.62 -17.65 6.49
C GLY A 43 -17.50 -17.66 7.74
N ARG A 44 -17.85 -18.87 8.19
CA ARG A 44 -18.62 -19.07 9.40
C ARG A 44 -17.76 -18.80 10.62
N GLY A 45 -18.33 -18.17 11.65
CA GLY A 45 -17.62 -17.78 12.84
C GLY A 45 -17.02 -16.39 12.76
N GLN A 46 -17.22 -15.70 11.65
CA GLN A 46 -16.88 -14.29 11.46
C GLN A 46 -15.43 -13.94 11.80
N LYS A 47 -14.48 -14.83 11.46
CA LYS A 47 -13.07 -14.49 11.56
C LYS A 47 -12.74 -13.44 10.51
N MET A 48 -12.01 -12.41 10.92
CA MET A 48 -11.59 -11.37 9.98
C MET A 48 -10.55 -11.93 9.02
N HIS A 49 -10.80 -11.71 7.72
CA HIS A 49 -9.81 -12.04 6.70
C HIS A 49 -8.87 -10.85 6.51
N LEU A 50 -7.60 -11.06 6.80
CA LEU A 50 -6.55 -10.08 6.59
C LEU A 50 -5.88 -10.37 5.26
N SER A 51 -5.61 -9.33 4.47
CA SER A 51 -4.90 -9.54 3.21
C SER A 51 -3.47 -10.01 3.47
N ASP A 52 -2.90 -10.75 2.53
CA ASP A 52 -1.51 -11.19 2.63
C ASP A 52 -0.56 -9.99 2.69
N VAL A 53 -0.88 -8.93 1.98
CA VAL A 53 -0.11 -7.69 1.99
C VAL A 53 -0.14 -7.04 3.38
N LYS A 54 -1.30 -7.04 4.05
CA LYS A 54 -1.39 -6.54 5.42
C LYS A 54 -0.49 -7.34 6.36
N LEU A 55 -0.57 -8.65 6.30
CA LEU A 55 0.25 -9.52 7.16
C LEU A 55 1.73 -9.27 6.94
N THR A 56 2.13 -9.10 5.69
CA THR A 56 3.51 -8.79 5.34
C THR A 56 3.94 -7.42 5.87
N ALA A 57 3.09 -6.41 5.73
CA ALA A 57 3.40 -5.07 6.24
C ALA A 57 3.57 -5.07 7.77
N LEU A 58 2.72 -5.79 8.48
CA LEU A 58 2.83 -5.92 9.93
C LEU A 58 4.13 -6.64 10.33
N ASP A 59 4.47 -7.70 9.60
CA ASP A 59 5.71 -8.46 9.84
C ASP A 59 6.96 -7.60 9.61
N LEU A 60 6.92 -6.73 8.62
CA LEU A 60 8.04 -5.84 8.28
C LEU A 60 8.02 -4.52 9.05
N GLY A 61 7.00 -4.27 9.86
CA GLY A 61 6.89 -3.04 10.65
C GLY A 61 6.59 -1.79 9.82
N LEU A 62 5.92 -1.94 8.69
CA LEU A 62 5.62 -0.83 7.79
C LEU A 62 4.30 -0.15 8.15
N PRO A 63 4.19 1.18 7.96
CA PRO A 63 2.91 1.86 8.11
C PRO A 63 1.85 1.31 7.17
N LEU A 64 0.62 1.17 7.66
CA LEU A 64 -0.45 0.50 6.94
C LEU A 64 -1.67 1.42 6.81
N LEU A 65 -2.23 1.52 5.61
CA LEU A 65 -3.45 2.26 5.33
C LEU A 65 -4.47 1.30 4.69
N GLN A 66 -5.68 1.28 5.23
CA GLN A 66 -6.73 0.38 4.76
C GLN A 66 -8.03 1.15 4.49
N PRO A 67 -8.04 2.06 3.49
CA PRO A 67 -9.22 2.86 3.22
C PRO A 67 -10.35 2.02 2.63
N GLU A 68 -11.56 2.22 3.13
CA GLU A 68 -12.75 1.64 2.50
C GLU A 68 -13.03 2.32 1.16
N LYS A 69 -12.84 3.63 1.14
CA LYS A 69 -13.03 4.45 -0.06
C LYS A 69 -11.73 5.18 -0.38
N LEU A 70 -11.26 4.99 -1.61
CA LEU A 70 -10.01 5.61 -2.06
C LEU A 70 -10.11 7.14 -2.22
N ARG A 71 -11.33 7.67 -2.22
CA ARG A 71 -11.56 9.12 -2.26
C ARG A 71 -11.78 9.73 -0.89
N ASP A 72 -11.68 8.94 0.18
CA ASP A 72 -11.83 9.44 1.54
C ASP A 72 -10.79 10.51 1.86
N GLU A 73 -11.24 11.66 2.38
CA GLU A 73 -10.37 12.80 2.64
C GLU A 73 -9.30 12.51 3.69
N GLU A 74 -9.64 11.72 4.70
CA GLU A 74 -8.66 11.33 5.72
C GLU A 74 -7.54 10.49 5.12
N PHE A 75 -7.90 9.54 4.24
CA PHE A 75 -6.92 8.73 3.53
C PHE A 75 -6.05 9.60 2.63
N LEU A 76 -6.67 10.47 1.84
CA LEU A 76 -5.93 11.35 0.93
C LEU A 76 -5.00 12.29 1.68
N ALA A 77 -5.44 12.81 2.83
CA ALA A 77 -4.60 13.67 3.67
C ALA A 77 -3.41 12.89 4.23
N ALA A 78 -3.65 11.66 4.72
CA ALA A 78 -2.58 10.81 5.23
C ALA A 78 -1.56 10.48 4.14
N LEU A 79 -2.05 10.13 2.95
CA LEU A 79 -1.21 9.82 1.80
C LEU A 79 -0.37 11.03 1.37
N ARG A 80 -1.01 12.20 1.29
CA ARG A 80 -0.33 13.44 0.93
C ARG A 80 0.74 13.84 1.93
N ALA A 81 0.45 13.63 3.23
CA ALA A 81 1.39 13.94 4.30
C ALA A 81 2.67 13.10 4.21
N LEU A 82 2.61 11.92 3.60
CA LEU A 82 3.78 11.06 3.39
C LEU A 82 4.70 11.59 2.29
N GLN A 83 4.25 12.54 1.50
CA GLN A 83 5.00 13.10 0.36
C GLN A 83 5.59 11.99 -0.53
N PRO A 84 4.73 11.12 -1.11
CA PRO A 84 5.22 9.99 -1.90
C PRO A 84 5.88 10.45 -3.18
N ASP A 85 7.01 9.86 -3.52
CA ASP A 85 7.69 10.10 -4.80
C ASP A 85 7.19 9.13 -5.86
N LEU A 86 6.86 7.91 -5.48
CA LEU A 86 6.48 6.85 -6.41
C LEU A 86 5.40 5.96 -5.79
N GLY A 87 4.41 5.60 -6.58
CA GLY A 87 3.43 4.58 -6.21
C GLY A 87 3.67 3.31 -7.00
N ILE A 88 3.56 2.17 -6.32
CA ILE A 88 3.64 0.85 -6.96
C ILE A 88 2.33 0.11 -6.67
N VAL A 89 1.64 -0.33 -7.72
CA VAL A 89 0.35 -1.01 -7.63
C VAL A 89 0.46 -2.42 -8.19
N ILE A 90 0.07 -3.41 -7.40
CA ILE A 90 0.03 -4.80 -7.84
C ILE A 90 -1.34 -5.39 -7.44
N ALA A 91 -2.16 -5.69 -8.45
CA ALA A 91 -3.47 -6.34 -8.27
C ALA A 91 -4.31 -5.70 -7.15
N PHE A 92 -4.59 -4.43 -7.31
CA PHE A 92 -5.37 -3.65 -6.35
C PHE A 92 -6.63 -3.09 -7.03
N ARG A 93 -7.44 -2.36 -6.28
CA ARG A 93 -8.64 -1.70 -6.81
C ARG A 93 -8.28 -0.65 -7.85
N MET A 94 -9.24 -0.31 -8.74
CA MET A 94 -9.04 0.78 -9.67
C MET A 94 -8.83 2.08 -8.88
N LEU A 95 -7.71 2.76 -9.13
CA LEU A 95 -7.35 3.97 -8.41
C LEU A 95 -7.99 5.19 -9.06
N PRO A 96 -8.61 6.10 -8.29
CA PRO A 96 -9.00 7.40 -8.82
C PRO A 96 -7.75 8.25 -9.12
N GLU A 97 -7.91 9.18 -10.04
CA GLU A 97 -6.79 10.04 -10.47
C GLU A 97 -6.10 10.73 -9.28
N VAL A 98 -6.87 11.20 -8.30
CA VAL A 98 -6.33 11.88 -7.12
C VAL A 98 -5.32 11.01 -6.37
N VAL A 99 -5.45 9.69 -6.45
CA VAL A 99 -4.52 8.75 -5.81
C VAL A 99 -3.32 8.47 -6.71
N TRP A 100 -3.56 8.03 -7.97
CA TRP A 100 -2.43 7.61 -8.81
C TRP A 100 -1.59 8.78 -9.33
N ALA A 101 -2.15 9.99 -9.36
CA ALA A 101 -1.41 11.20 -9.78
C ALA A 101 -0.69 11.89 -8.61
N MET A 102 -0.95 11.48 -7.36
CA MET A 102 -0.36 12.13 -6.19
C MET A 102 1.15 11.95 -6.08
N PRO A 103 1.72 10.76 -6.31
CA PRO A 103 3.18 10.62 -6.25
C PRO A 103 3.86 11.46 -7.32
N ARG A 104 4.95 12.11 -6.93
CA ARG A 104 5.69 13.04 -7.80
C ARG A 104 6.11 12.41 -9.13
N LEU A 105 6.50 11.14 -9.11
CA LEU A 105 6.95 10.41 -10.29
C LEU A 105 5.85 9.50 -10.88
N GLY A 106 4.64 9.56 -10.34
CA GLY A 106 3.52 8.75 -10.81
C GLY A 106 3.40 7.42 -10.11
N THR A 107 2.47 6.60 -10.62
CA THR A 107 2.15 5.28 -10.07
C THR A 107 2.27 4.24 -11.18
N PHE A 108 2.88 3.12 -10.86
CA PHE A 108 3.16 2.04 -11.83
C PHE A 108 2.67 0.70 -11.38
#